data_4d6864e65cf981bdebab5f8f450251a9
#
_entry.id   4d6864e65cf981bdebab5f8f450251a9
#
_cell.length_a   1.000
_cell.length_b   1.000
_cell.length_c   1.000
_cell.angle_alpha   90.00
_cell.angle_beta   90.00
_cell.angle_gamma   90.00
#
_symmetry.space_group_name_H-M   'P 1'
#
loop_
_entity.id
_entity.type
_entity.pdbx_description
1 polymer ?
#
loop_
_entity_poly.entity_id
_entity_poly.type
_entity_poly.pdbx_seq_one_letter_code
_entity_poly.pdbx_strand_id
1 'polypeptide(L)'
;TIEHNVSGINGVSAEQNTTQDVKSGRTTLTDIPIVGTTPGFTAVREYPLGEGRFITDEDNDRANKIAVLGYDIAQELYGDPASGGVDPIGQSIKIGSTRVTVVGVMASKGVVGNTDYDGRVYIPITLVFKKFVSDRFRRDDLRVVYVSAESKTAMDGVMAQLDALVMGILDTTPDAPGFQLTTQDSIISMQTSATETFRNLLAWVAAVSLLVGGIGIMNIMLVSVTERTREIGLRQALGARPRDVLGQFLLEAIVLSLIGGLLGVVAGVGGSFLFNEFGSMRTEVVWASVPLAFGAAAAVGIFFGYYPATKAAQLDPIVALRRE
;
A
#
# COMPACT_ATOMS: atom_id res chain seq x y z
N THR A 1 31.45 -5.55 -14.83
CA THR A 1 32.06 -6.54 -13.92
C THR A 1 31.06 -7.59 -13.46
N ILE A 2 29.86 -7.19 -12.97
CA ILE A 2 28.81 -8.14 -12.51
C ILE A 2 28.37 -9.06 -13.66
N GLU A 3 28.03 -8.50 -14.81
CA GLU A 3 27.55 -9.25 -16.00
C GLU A 3 28.54 -10.35 -16.50
N HIS A 4 29.81 -10.18 -16.22
CA HIS A 4 30.86 -11.15 -16.67
C HIS A 4 31.17 -12.21 -15.61
N ASN A 5 30.86 -11.96 -14.33
CA ASN A 5 31.28 -12.80 -13.22
C ASN A 5 30.13 -13.52 -12.52
N VAL A 6 28.89 -13.17 -12.83
CA VAL A 6 27.68 -13.77 -12.26
C VAL A 6 26.92 -14.48 -13.35
N SER A 7 26.62 -15.75 -13.16
CA SER A 7 25.82 -16.57 -14.09
C SER A 7 24.35 -16.63 -13.65
N GLY A 8 23.44 -16.83 -14.63
CA GLY A 8 22.01 -16.93 -14.36
C GLY A 8 21.31 -15.58 -14.20
N ILE A 9 21.83 -14.53 -14.82
CA ILE A 9 21.26 -13.20 -14.84
C ILE A 9 20.86 -12.79 -16.26
N ASN A 10 19.73 -12.07 -16.38
CA ASN A 10 19.23 -11.48 -17.64
C ASN A 10 19.79 -10.09 -17.90
N GLY A 11 20.27 -9.40 -16.88
CA GLY A 11 20.82 -8.07 -17.02
C GLY A 11 21.08 -7.38 -15.70
N VAL A 12 21.85 -6.29 -15.80
CA VAL A 12 22.24 -5.45 -14.67
C VAL A 12 21.93 -3.99 -15.00
N SER A 13 21.40 -3.25 -14.03
CA SER A 13 21.20 -1.81 -14.11
C SER A 13 21.72 -1.13 -12.86
N ALA A 14 22.64 -0.19 -13.02
CA ALA A 14 23.05 0.69 -11.95
C ALA A 14 22.23 1.96 -11.97
N GLU A 15 21.80 2.43 -10.80
CA GLU A 15 21.01 3.65 -10.68
C GLU A 15 21.61 4.59 -9.63
N GLN A 16 21.69 5.87 -10.02
CA GLN A 16 22.08 6.98 -9.14
C GLN A 16 21.02 8.09 -9.26
N ASN A 17 20.34 8.37 -8.18
CA ASN A 17 19.24 9.35 -8.16
C ASN A 17 19.72 10.70 -7.62
N THR A 18 19.22 11.76 -8.23
CA THR A 18 19.33 13.13 -7.75
C THR A 18 18.03 13.87 -8.05
N THR A 19 17.81 15.03 -7.45
CA THR A 19 16.62 15.87 -7.72
C THR A 19 17.11 17.20 -8.28
N GLN A 20 16.51 17.66 -9.38
CA GLN A 20 16.85 18.90 -10.05
C GLN A 20 15.63 19.55 -10.69
N ASP A 21 15.72 20.84 -10.92
CA ASP A 21 14.74 21.55 -11.75
C ASP A 21 14.98 21.24 -13.22
N VAL A 22 13.88 21.00 -13.94
CA VAL A 22 13.89 20.73 -15.39
C VAL A 22 13.17 21.85 -16.11
N LYS A 23 13.86 22.46 -17.09
CA LYS A 23 13.32 23.60 -17.85
C LYS A 23 13.35 23.35 -19.33
N SER A 24 12.21 23.57 -20.00
CA SER A 24 12.05 23.62 -21.46
C SER A 24 11.36 24.91 -21.86
N GLY A 25 12.02 25.76 -22.63
CA GLY A 25 11.47 27.03 -23.04
C GLY A 25 11.01 27.90 -21.86
N ARG A 26 9.68 28.10 -21.72
CA ARG A 26 9.05 28.87 -20.63
C ARG A 26 8.58 28.01 -19.48
N THR A 27 8.46 26.69 -19.66
CA THR A 27 7.99 25.75 -18.65
C THR A 27 9.15 25.34 -17.76
N THR A 28 8.93 25.38 -16.45
CA THR A 28 9.89 24.91 -15.44
C THR A 28 9.16 23.97 -14.49
N LEU A 29 9.69 22.78 -14.35
CA LEU A 29 9.25 21.78 -13.37
C LEU A 29 10.29 21.76 -12.26
N THR A 30 9.86 21.85 -11.03
CA THR A 30 10.73 21.89 -9.83
C THR A 30 10.77 20.52 -9.17
N ASP A 31 11.90 20.23 -8.52
CA ASP A 31 12.08 19.02 -7.71
C ASP A 31 11.87 17.70 -8.49
N ILE A 32 12.24 17.65 -9.77
CA ILE A 32 12.08 16.45 -10.61
C ILE A 32 13.18 15.43 -10.28
N PRO A 33 12.81 14.16 -10.02
CA PRO A 33 13.75 13.08 -9.84
C PRO A 33 14.52 12.80 -11.15
N ILE A 34 15.83 12.91 -11.11
CA ILE A 34 16.74 12.59 -12.20
C ILE A 34 17.42 11.27 -11.88
N VAL A 35 17.22 10.27 -12.72
CA VAL A 35 17.76 8.93 -12.59
C VAL A 35 18.91 8.77 -13.56
N GLY A 36 20.15 8.74 -13.03
CA GLY A 36 21.31 8.29 -13.80
C GLY A 36 21.29 6.78 -13.87
N THR A 37 21.30 6.23 -15.08
CA THR A 37 21.19 4.79 -15.25
C THR A 37 22.06 4.27 -16.38
N THR A 38 22.15 2.95 -16.49
CA THR A 38 22.88 2.20 -17.52
C THR A 38 21.92 1.67 -18.59
N PRO A 39 22.40 1.26 -19.78
CA PRO A 39 21.56 0.77 -20.89
C PRO A 39 20.64 -0.40 -20.53
N GLY A 40 21.05 -1.26 -19.59
CA GLY A 40 20.26 -2.41 -19.13
C GLY A 40 18.97 -2.07 -18.37
N PHE A 41 18.74 -0.79 -18.05
CA PHE A 41 17.60 -0.34 -17.25
C PHE A 41 16.25 -0.80 -17.78
N THR A 42 16.00 -0.64 -19.09
CA THR A 42 14.71 -0.98 -19.69
C THR A 42 14.34 -2.45 -19.56
N ALA A 43 15.35 -3.33 -19.70
CA ALA A 43 15.19 -4.77 -19.55
C ALA A 43 15.03 -5.19 -18.08
N VAL A 44 15.91 -4.68 -17.20
CA VAL A 44 15.95 -5.04 -15.78
C VAL A 44 14.71 -4.52 -15.02
N ARG A 45 14.22 -3.33 -15.40
CA ARG A 45 13.04 -2.71 -14.77
C ARG A 45 11.74 -2.97 -15.52
N GLU A 46 11.78 -3.75 -16.61
CA GLU A 46 10.61 -4.03 -17.44
C GLU A 46 9.84 -2.74 -17.78
N TYR A 47 10.60 -1.71 -18.17
CA TYR A 47 10.04 -0.41 -18.50
C TYR A 47 10.34 -0.10 -19.97
N PRO A 48 9.36 -0.33 -20.86
CA PRO A 48 9.58 -0.15 -22.30
C PRO A 48 9.68 1.30 -22.69
N LEU A 49 10.39 1.53 -23.79
CA LEU A 49 10.43 2.82 -24.47
C LEU A 49 9.12 3.04 -25.23
N GLY A 50 8.58 4.25 -25.19
CA GLY A 50 7.43 4.67 -25.99
C GLY A 50 7.87 5.16 -27.36
N GLU A 51 8.75 6.17 -27.41
CA GLU A 51 9.23 6.79 -28.64
C GLU A 51 10.72 7.11 -28.59
N GLY A 52 11.38 7.15 -29.75
CA GLY A 52 12.80 7.46 -29.87
C GLY A 52 13.73 6.30 -29.49
N ARG A 53 14.81 6.58 -28.74
CA ARG A 53 15.76 5.58 -28.28
C ARG A 53 16.12 5.76 -26.80
N PHE A 54 16.54 4.69 -26.17
CA PHE A 54 17.09 4.73 -24.81
C PHE A 54 18.61 5.04 -24.82
N ILE A 55 19.19 5.15 -23.64
CA ILE A 55 20.62 5.35 -23.41
C ILE A 55 21.39 4.12 -23.92
N THR A 56 22.48 4.36 -24.64
CA THR A 56 23.39 3.32 -25.14
C THR A 56 24.68 3.27 -24.32
N ASP A 57 25.47 2.19 -24.49
CA ASP A 57 26.79 2.09 -23.85
C ASP A 57 27.71 3.25 -24.28
N GLU A 58 27.66 3.64 -25.57
CA GLU A 58 28.44 4.77 -26.08
C GLU A 58 28.04 6.10 -25.39
N ASP A 59 26.74 6.31 -25.15
CA ASP A 59 26.26 7.50 -24.43
C ASP A 59 26.75 7.51 -22.98
N ASN A 60 26.77 6.34 -22.37
CA ASN A 60 27.23 6.20 -20.99
C ASN A 60 28.74 6.39 -20.90
N ASP A 61 29.54 5.76 -21.75
CA ASP A 61 31.01 5.86 -21.72
C ASP A 61 31.50 7.29 -21.97
N ARG A 62 30.87 7.99 -22.90
CA ARG A 62 31.21 9.38 -23.23
C ARG A 62 30.55 10.40 -22.31
N ALA A 63 29.66 9.98 -21.45
CA ALA A 63 28.78 10.86 -20.65
C ALA A 63 28.07 11.89 -21.54
N ASN A 64 27.44 11.42 -22.62
CA ASN A 64 26.71 12.26 -23.55
C ASN A 64 25.60 13.03 -22.84
N LYS A 65 25.42 14.29 -23.26
CA LYS A 65 24.38 15.16 -22.69
C LYS A 65 23.03 14.87 -23.32
N ILE A 66 22.49 13.71 -23.04
CA ILE A 66 21.18 13.26 -23.50
C ILE A 66 20.26 12.95 -22.34
N ALA A 67 18.96 12.95 -22.60
CA ALA A 67 17.92 12.57 -21.65
C ALA A 67 16.81 11.76 -22.32
N VAL A 68 16.24 10.83 -21.57
CA VAL A 68 14.99 10.16 -21.91
C VAL A 68 13.97 10.61 -20.87
N LEU A 69 12.81 11.08 -21.33
CA LEU A 69 11.77 11.60 -20.45
C LEU A 69 10.82 10.49 -20.01
N GLY A 70 10.38 10.50 -18.75
CA GLY A 70 9.19 9.76 -18.36
C GLY A 70 7.95 10.34 -19.02
N TYR A 71 6.91 9.55 -19.10
CA TYR A 71 5.69 9.90 -19.85
C TYR A 71 5.05 11.21 -19.37
N ASP A 72 4.86 11.37 -18.07
CA ASP A 72 4.23 12.57 -17.50
C ASP A 72 5.09 13.82 -17.68
N ILE A 73 6.42 13.69 -17.52
CA ILE A 73 7.35 14.80 -17.76
C ILE A 73 7.30 15.26 -19.22
N ALA A 74 7.19 14.32 -20.17
CA ALA A 74 7.07 14.67 -21.59
C ALA A 74 5.76 15.43 -21.85
N GLN A 75 4.65 15.00 -21.27
CA GLN A 75 3.36 15.68 -21.40
C GLN A 75 3.35 17.07 -20.74
N GLU A 76 3.93 17.20 -19.54
CA GLU A 76 3.97 18.51 -18.85
C GLU A 76 4.86 19.54 -19.55
N LEU A 77 5.96 19.11 -20.20
CA LEU A 77 6.87 20.02 -20.89
C LEU A 77 6.42 20.37 -22.31
N TYR A 78 5.77 19.44 -23.03
CA TYR A 78 5.53 19.55 -24.46
C TYR A 78 4.06 19.37 -24.87
N GLY A 79 3.20 18.94 -23.95
CA GLY A 79 1.81 18.60 -24.21
C GLY A 79 1.66 17.20 -24.81
N ASP A 80 0.41 16.76 -24.94
CA ASP A 80 0.09 15.48 -25.57
C ASP A 80 0.20 15.63 -27.10
N PRO A 81 1.02 14.83 -27.79
CA PRO A 81 1.14 14.85 -29.24
C PRO A 81 -0.20 14.68 -29.98
N ALA A 82 -1.13 13.89 -29.42
CA ALA A 82 -2.46 13.68 -29.95
C ALA A 82 -3.33 14.95 -29.88
N SER A 83 -3.02 15.87 -28.98
CA SER A 83 -3.74 17.14 -28.76
C SER A 83 -3.02 18.37 -29.37
N GLY A 84 -2.00 18.15 -30.20
CA GLY A 84 -1.24 19.23 -30.85
C GLY A 84 0.00 19.68 -30.08
N GLY A 85 0.50 18.85 -29.17
CA GLY A 85 1.78 19.03 -28.47
C GLY A 85 2.97 18.99 -29.44
N VAL A 86 4.12 19.45 -28.95
CA VAL A 86 5.38 19.47 -29.73
C VAL A 86 6.11 18.14 -29.49
N ASP A 87 6.68 17.57 -30.56
CA ASP A 87 7.54 16.38 -30.45
C ASP A 87 8.73 16.67 -29.51
N PRO A 88 8.86 15.96 -28.40
CA PRO A 88 9.97 16.14 -27.46
C PRO A 88 11.31 15.66 -27.98
N ILE A 89 11.35 14.75 -28.97
CA ILE A 89 12.59 14.17 -29.49
C ILE A 89 13.42 15.23 -30.25
N GLY A 90 14.68 15.31 -29.92
CA GLY A 90 15.60 16.31 -30.46
C GLY A 90 15.53 17.69 -29.79
N GLN A 91 14.55 17.92 -28.91
CA GLN A 91 14.45 19.17 -28.16
C GLN A 91 15.54 19.25 -27.08
N SER A 92 15.89 20.49 -26.71
CA SER A 92 16.89 20.76 -25.71
C SER A 92 16.24 21.20 -24.40
N ILE A 93 16.48 20.47 -23.33
CA ILE A 93 16.05 20.83 -21.97
C ILE A 93 17.26 21.19 -21.10
N LYS A 94 16.99 21.91 -20.03
CA LYS A 94 17.99 22.25 -19.02
C LYS A 94 17.64 21.55 -17.70
N ILE A 95 18.57 20.69 -17.23
CA ILE A 95 18.47 20.01 -15.94
C ILE A 95 19.44 20.74 -14.99
N GLY A 96 18.92 21.43 -14.00
CA GLY A 96 19.74 22.32 -13.15
C GLY A 96 20.55 23.32 -13.98
N SER A 97 21.86 23.18 -14.00
CA SER A 97 22.76 24.02 -14.81
C SER A 97 23.15 23.41 -16.18
N THR A 98 22.82 22.13 -16.42
CA THR A 98 23.29 21.36 -17.57
C THR A 98 22.21 21.30 -18.68
N ARG A 99 22.61 21.61 -19.92
CA ARG A 99 21.75 21.44 -21.08
C ARG A 99 21.93 20.04 -21.65
N VAL A 100 20.82 19.35 -21.93
CA VAL A 100 20.79 18.00 -22.51
C VAL A 100 19.77 17.94 -23.64
N THR A 101 19.94 16.98 -24.56
CA THR A 101 19.03 16.76 -25.69
C THR A 101 18.16 15.57 -25.39
N VAL A 102 16.85 15.69 -25.61
CA VAL A 102 15.89 14.59 -25.46
C VAL A 102 16.06 13.62 -26.63
N VAL A 103 16.27 12.34 -26.35
CA VAL A 103 16.47 11.30 -27.38
C VAL A 103 15.37 10.24 -27.37
N GLY A 104 14.52 10.25 -26.34
CA GLY A 104 13.39 9.32 -26.26
C GLY A 104 12.42 9.69 -25.14
N VAL A 105 11.27 9.04 -25.18
CA VAL A 105 10.21 9.12 -24.17
C VAL A 105 9.82 7.71 -23.77
N MET A 106 9.70 7.46 -22.49
CA MET A 106 9.27 6.17 -21.96
C MET A 106 7.76 5.96 -22.18
N ALA A 107 7.34 4.71 -22.31
CA ALA A 107 5.91 4.38 -22.30
C ALA A 107 5.31 4.68 -20.93
N SER A 108 4.00 4.92 -20.85
CA SER A 108 3.35 5.11 -19.55
C SER A 108 3.38 3.81 -18.73
N LYS A 109 3.88 3.90 -17.51
CA LYS A 109 3.95 2.80 -16.53
C LYS A 109 3.24 3.15 -15.22
N GLY A 110 3.15 4.44 -14.91
CA GLY A 110 2.56 4.95 -13.68
C GLY A 110 3.40 4.66 -12.44
N VAL A 111 2.70 4.57 -11.32
CA VAL A 111 3.31 4.30 -10.01
C VAL A 111 3.31 2.80 -9.74
N VAL A 112 4.49 2.23 -9.54
CA VAL A 112 4.66 0.81 -9.15
C VAL A 112 5.30 0.74 -7.76
N GLY A 113 4.53 0.22 -6.81
CA GLY A 113 4.93 0.24 -5.41
C GLY A 113 4.98 1.69 -4.88
N ASN A 114 6.16 2.14 -4.48
CA ASN A 114 6.39 3.51 -4.01
C ASN A 114 7.21 4.34 -5.01
N THR A 115 7.29 3.88 -6.27
CA THR A 115 8.10 4.50 -7.32
C THR A 115 7.18 4.99 -8.42
N ASP A 116 7.15 6.30 -8.61
CA ASP A 116 6.57 6.93 -9.78
C ASP A 116 7.61 6.86 -10.92
N TYR A 117 7.29 6.15 -12.00
CA TYR A 117 8.19 5.97 -13.15
C TYR A 117 8.01 7.06 -14.18
N ASP A 118 6.81 7.59 -14.34
CA ASP A 118 6.43 8.53 -15.41
C ASP A 118 6.85 9.97 -15.07
N GLY A 119 6.94 10.32 -13.78
CA GLY A 119 7.37 11.62 -13.27
C GLY A 119 8.90 11.81 -13.16
N ARG A 120 9.71 11.11 -13.97
CA ARG A 120 11.18 11.11 -13.88
C ARG A 120 11.87 11.46 -15.19
N VAL A 121 13.15 11.85 -15.07
CA VAL A 121 14.03 12.02 -16.24
C VAL A 121 15.21 11.06 -16.10
N TYR A 122 15.51 10.34 -17.17
CA TYR A 122 16.58 9.33 -17.25
C TYR A 122 17.75 9.89 -18.05
N ILE A 123 18.96 9.82 -17.50
CA ILE A 123 20.21 10.29 -18.16
C ILE A 123 21.32 9.25 -17.95
N PRO A 124 22.42 9.28 -18.74
CA PRO A 124 23.56 8.42 -18.50
C PRO A 124 24.12 8.58 -17.08
N ILE A 125 24.36 7.46 -16.38
CA ILE A 125 24.84 7.50 -14.99
C ILE A 125 26.16 8.25 -14.86
N THR A 126 27.04 8.13 -15.83
CA THR A 126 28.33 8.85 -15.90
C THR A 126 28.14 10.36 -15.98
N LEU A 127 27.05 10.83 -16.62
CA LEU A 127 26.72 12.25 -16.65
C LEU A 127 26.28 12.74 -15.26
N VAL A 128 25.56 11.90 -14.49
CA VAL A 128 25.17 12.24 -13.11
C VAL A 128 26.40 12.42 -12.25
N PHE A 129 27.35 11.49 -12.28
CA PHE A 129 28.59 11.59 -11.52
C PHE A 129 29.44 12.80 -11.91
N LYS A 130 29.47 13.15 -13.21
CA LYS A 130 30.26 14.31 -13.68
C LYS A 130 29.65 15.66 -13.35
N LYS A 131 28.30 15.77 -13.23
CA LYS A 131 27.61 17.07 -13.20
C LYS A 131 26.73 17.32 -11.97
N PHE A 132 26.24 16.28 -11.33
CA PHE A 132 25.19 16.42 -10.31
C PHE A 132 25.60 15.84 -8.94
N VAL A 133 26.62 14.98 -8.88
CA VAL A 133 27.16 14.51 -7.61
C VAL A 133 28.24 15.48 -7.11
N SER A 134 28.04 15.99 -5.91
CA SER A 134 28.99 16.91 -5.26
C SER A 134 30.27 16.15 -4.85
N ASP A 135 31.45 16.83 -4.87
CA ASP A 135 32.74 16.27 -4.46
C ASP A 135 32.81 15.75 -3.00
N ARG A 136 31.77 16.03 -2.19
CA ARG A 136 31.66 15.52 -0.80
C ARG A 136 31.25 14.05 -0.72
N PHE A 137 30.60 13.50 -1.76
CA PHE A 137 30.33 12.08 -1.90
C PHE A 137 31.38 11.53 -2.86
N ARG A 138 32.00 10.40 -2.48
CA ARG A 138 32.96 9.73 -3.37
C ARG A 138 32.29 9.54 -4.74
N ARG A 139 32.93 10.03 -5.77
CA ARG A 139 32.39 10.04 -7.16
C ARG A 139 32.06 8.66 -7.72
N ASP A 140 32.47 7.60 -7.03
CA ASP A 140 32.35 6.21 -7.48
C ASP A 140 31.35 5.38 -6.65
N ASP A 141 30.67 5.99 -5.65
CA ASP A 141 29.73 5.26 -4.81
C ASP A 141 28.37 5.15 -5.51
N LEU A 142 28.08 3.98 -6.06
CA LEU A 142 26.77 3.62 -6.59
C LEU A 142 25.76 3.49 -5.44
N ARG A 143 24.59 4.06 -5.61
CA ARG A 143 23.53 3.97 -4.60
C ARG A 143 22.83 2.63 -4.64
N VAL A 144 22.46 2.17 -5.83
CA VAL A 144 21.71 0.94 -6.03
C VAL A 144 22.12 0.28 -7.34
N VAL A 145 22.26 -1.03 -7.31
CA VAL A 145 22.42 -1.87 -8.49
C VAL A 145 21.26 -2.88 -8.50
N TYR A 146 20.53 -2.92 -9.60
CA TYR A 146 19.49 -3.91 -9.84
C TYR A 146 20.02 -5.00 -10.74
N VAL A 147 19.77 -6.24 -10.34
CA VAL A 147 20.15 -7.44 -11.09
C VAL A 147 18.89 -8.25 -11.34
N SER A 148 18.63 -8.57 -12.60
CA SER A 148 17.53 -9.45 -12.97
C SER A 148 18.05 -10.87 -13.14
N ALA A 149 17.53 -11.81 -12.34
CA ALA A 149 17.83 -13.22 -12.48
C ALA A 149 16.98 -13.86 -13.61
N GLU A 150 17.52 -14.87 -14.29
CA GLU A 150 16.82 -15.59 -15.37
C GLU A 150 15.56 -16.31 -14.87
N SER A 151 15.56 -16.76 -13.63
CA SER A 151 14.44 -17.46 -13.02
C SER A 151 14.43 -17.30 -11.50
N LYS A 152 13.28 -17.56 -10.90
CA LYS A 152 13.12 -17.56 -9.44
C LYS A 152 14.01 -18.63 -8.78
N THR A 153 14.23 -19.76 -9.46
CA THR A 153 15.09 -20.86 -8.95
C THR A 153 16.57 -20.54 -9.03
N ALA A 154 17.00 -19.64 -9.92
CA ALA A 154 18.37 -19.17 -10.00
C ALA A 154 18.70 -18.10 -8.94
N MET A 155 17.70 -17.50 -8.30
CA MET A 155 17.86 -16.36 -7.41
C MET A 155 18.86 -16.61 -6.28
N ASP A 156 18.75 -17.76 -5.58
CA ASP A 156 19.64 -18.08 -4.46
C ASP A 156 21.10 -18.22 -4.91
N GLY A 157 21.30 -18.83 -6.08
CA GLY A 157 22.64 -18.97 -6.68
C GLY A 157 23.22 -17.62 -7.11
N VAL A 158 22.40 -16.76 -7.72
CA VAL A 158 22.78 -15.39 -8.10
C VAL A 158 23.11 -14.55 -6.87
N MET A 159 22.32 -14.66 -5.81
CA MET A 159 22.55 -13.95 -4.55
C MET A 159 23.91 -14.32 -3.93
N ALA A 160 24.23 -15.63 -3.85
CA ALA A 160 25.49 -16.10 -3.30
C ALA A 160 26.71 -15.62 -4.13
N GLN A 161 26.58 -15.62 -5.46
CA GLN A 161 27.63 -15.13 -6.37
C GLN A 161 27.82 -13.61 -6.23
N LEU A 162 26.72 -12.84 -6.12
CA LEU A 162 26.78 -11.39 -5.92
C LEU A 162 27.41 -11.04 -4.59
N ASP A 163 27.03 -11.75 -3.52
CA ASP A 163 27.59 -11.54 -2.18
C ASP A 163 29.12 -11.70 -2.18
N ALA A 164 29.60 -12.83 -2.71
CA ALA A 164 31.03 -13.11 -2.82
C ALA A 164 31.78 -12.09 -3.70
N LEU A 165 31.15 -11.72 -4.84
CA LEU A 165 31.79 -10.76 -5.78
C LEU A 165 31.87 -9.36 -5.17
N VAL A 166 30.81 -8.87 -4.57
CA VAL A 166 30.75 -7.50 -4.01
C VAL A 166 31.62 -7.39 -2.77
N MET A 167 31.65 -8.41 -1.89
CA MET A 167 32.61 -8.47 -0.78
C MET A 167 34.04 -8.39 -1.26
N GLY A 168 34.38 -9.11 -2.34
CA GLY A 168 35.72 -9.07 -2.94
C GLY A 168 36.09 -7.72 -3.56
N ILE A 169 35.11 -7.01 -4.15
CA ILE A 169 35.35 -5.68 -4.75
C ILE A 169 35.51 -4.60 -3.68
N LEU A 170 34.71 -4.68 -2.61
CA LEU A 170 34.71 -3.67 -1.53
C LEU A 170 35.78 -3.95 -0.46
N ASP A 171 36.47 -5.08 -0.55
CA ASP A 171 37.44 -5.55 0.47
C ASP A 171 36.82 -5.55 1.89
N THR A 172 35.61 -6.06 1.99
CA THR A 172 34.82 -6.09 3.22
C THR A 172 34.68 -7.50 3.76
N THR A 173 34.31 -7.60 5.05
CA THR A 173 34.13 -8.89 5.72
C THR A 173 32.64 -9.18 5.91
N PRO A 174 32.23 -10.44 6.11
CA PRO A 174 30.82 -10.80 6.36
C PRO A 174 30.19 -10.08 7.56
N ASP A 175 31.00 -9.70 8.57
CA ASP A 175 30.53 -8.99 9.77
C ASP A 175 30.23 -7.50 9.53
N ALA A 176 30.80 -6.91 8.46
CA ALA A 176 30.58 -5.50 8.09
C ALA A 176 30.62 -5.34 6.56
N PRO A 177 29.61 -5.85 5.84
CA PRO A 177 29.67 -5.94 4.38
C PRO A 177 29.63 -4.60 3.66
N GLY A 178 29.14 -3.53 4.32
CA GLY A 178 29.03 -2.20 3.71
C GLY A 178 27.95 -2.09 2.61
N PHE A 179 27.25 -3.17 2.29
CA PHE A 179 26.16 -3.25 1.32
C PHE A 179 25.07 -4.18 1.81
N GLN A 180 23.91 -4.11 1.19
CA GLN A 180 22.77 -4.99 1.49
C GLN A 180 22.22 -5.58 0.20
N LEU A 181 22.12 -6.89 0.14
CA LEU A 181 21.39 -7.60 -0.92
C LEU A 181 19.94 -7.79 -0.48
N THR A 182 19.01 -7.42 -1.34
CA THR A 182 17.57 -7.53 -1.05
C THR A 182 16.85 -8.08 -2.27
N THR A 183 16.10 -9.13 -2.12
CA THR A 183 15.25 -9.65 -3.20
C THR A 183 13.90 -8.94 -3.22
N GLN A 184 13.25 -8.88 -4.36
CA GLN A 184 11.90 -8.33 -4.49
C GLN A 184 10.89 -9.14 -3.66
N ASP A 185 11.06 -10.47 -3.59
CA ASP A 185 10.25 -11.34 -2.73
C ASP A 185 10.39 -10.98 -1.24
N SER A 186 11.57 -10.60 -0.77
CA SER A 186 11.77 -10.18 0.62
C SER A 186 11.08 -8.85 0.93
N ILE A 187 11.09 -7.91 -0.01
CA ILE A 187 10.35 -6.63 0.14
C ILE A 187 8.85 -6.89 0.20
N ILE A 188 8.33 -7.71 -0.71
CA ILE A 188 6.92 -8.10 -0.73
C ILE A 188 6.53 -8.82 0.57
N SER A 189 7.37 -9.75 1.05
CA SER A 189 7.11 -10.48 2.30
C SER A 189 7.11 -9.57 3.53
N MET A 190 8.02 -8.60 3.59
CA MET A 190 8.03 -7.58 4.64
C MET A 190 6.77 -6.72 4.64
N GLN A 191 6.34 -6.25 3.46
CA GLN A 191 5.10 -5.49 3.30
C GLN A 191 3.88 -6.31 3.71
N THR A 192 3.81 -7.57 3.28
CA THR A 192 2.71 -8.48 3.62
C THR A 192 2.66 -8.71 5.13
N SER A 193 3.80 -8.99 5.76
CA SER A 193 3.89 -9.19 7.22
C SER A 193 3.49 -7.95 8.02
N ALA A 194 3.89 -6.76 7.56
CA ALA A 194 3.47 -5.50 8.17
C ALA A 194 1.94 -5.31 8.05
N THR A 195 1.40 -5.54 6.85
CA THR A 195 -0.05 -5.44 6.60
C THR A 195 -0.84 -6.44 7.45
N GLU A 196 -0.35 -7.69 7.58
CA GLU A 196 -0.97 -8.71 8.44
C GLU A 196 -0.93 -8.31 9.91
N THR A 197 0.16 -7.73 10.37
CA THR A 197 0.28 -7.23 11.74
C THR A 197 -0.75 -6.12 12.01
N PHE A 198 -0.87 -5.14 11.11
CA PHE A 198 -1.89 -4.09 11.23
C PHE A 198 -3.31 -4.64 11.19
N ARG A 199 -3.59 -5.58 10.28
CA ARG A 199 -4.89 -6.25 10.20
C ARG A 199 -5.24 -6.97 11.51
N ASN A 200 -4.28 -7.69 12.10
CA ASN A 200 -4.47 -8.38 13.36
C ASN A 200 -4.69 -7.40 14.51
N LEU A 201 -3.95 -6.30 14.59
CA LEU A 201 -4.18 -5.24 15.59
C LEU A 201 -5.57 -4.65 15.47
N LEU A 202 -6.02 -4.31 14.26
CA LEU A 202 -7.35 -3.78 14.01
C LEU A 202 -8.45 -4.81 14.37
N ALA A 203 -8.22 -6.10 14.09
CA ALA A 203 -9.13 -7.17 14.48
C ALA A 203 -9.27 -7.29 16.00
N TRP A 204 -8.17 -7.17 16.76
CA TRP A 204 -8.19 -7.15 18.21
C TRP A 204 -8.94 -5.92 18.76
N VAL A 205 -8.71 -4.74 18.21
CA VAL A 205 -9.44 -3.51 18.57
C VAL A 205 -10.94 -3.68 18.32
N ALA A 206 -11.30 -4.23 17.14
CA ALA A 206 -12.69 -4.51 16.81
C ALA A 206 -13.31 -5.54 17.77
N ALA A 207 -12.60 -6.61 18.13
CA ALA A 207 -13.07 -7.63 19.08
C ALA A 207 -13.34 -7.03 20.47
N VAL A 208 -12.41 -6.21 20.98
CA VAL A 208 -12.60 -5.52 22.27
C VAL A 208 -13.79 -4.55 22.20
N SER A 209 -13.93 -3.80 21.09
CA SER A 209 -15.06 -2.88 20.87
C SER A 209 -16.41 -3.63 20.84
N LEU A 210 -16.44 -4.81 20.18
CA LEU A 210 -17.63 -5.68 20.18
C LEU A 210 -17.97 -6.22 21.59
N LEU A 211 -16.98 -6.59 22.39
CA LEU A 211 -17.18 -7.01 23.76
C LEU A 211 -17.77 -5.89 24.62
N VAL A 212 -17.21 -4.68 24.52
CA VAL A 212 -17.73 -3.51 25.27
C VAL A 212 -19.14 -3.16 24.81
N GLY A 213 -19.40 -3.15 23.51
CA GLY A 213 -20.73 -2.94 22.95
C GLY A 213 -21.75 -4.02 23.39
N GLY A 214 -21.31 -5.28 23.41
CA GLY A 214 -22.12 -6.40 23.91
C GLY A 214 -22.48 -6.29 25.39
N ILE A 215 -21.53 -5.88 26.25
CA ILE A 215 -21.80 -5.57 27.65
C ILE A 215 -22.80 -4.41 27.76
N GLY A 216 -22.72 -3.42 26.88
CA GLY A 216 -23.70 -2.34 26.80
C GLY A 216 -25.11 -2.85 26.50
N ILE A 217 -25.26 -3.74 25.50
CA ILE A 217 -26.54 -4.39 25.18
C ILE A 217 -27.05 -5.17 26.38
N MET A 218 -26.23 -5.97 27.02
CA MET A 218 -26.60 -6.74 28.20
C MET A 218 -27.12 -5.84 29.34
N ASN A 219 -26.44 -4.72 29.59
CA ASN A 219 -26.85 -3.79 30.65
C ASN A 219 -28.17 -3.12 30.33
N ILE A 220 -28.39 -2.65 29.09
CA ILE A 220 -29.66 -2.07 28.64
C ILE A 220 -30.81 -3.08 28.79
N MET A 221 -30.53 -4.33 28.35
CA MET A 221 -31.55 -5.40 28.48
C MET A 221 -31.89 -5.76 29.91
N LEU A 222 -30.87 -5.79 30.83
CA LEU A 222 -31.13 -6.02 32.25
C LEU A 222 -31.99 -4.93 32.88
N VAL A 223 -31.75 -3.67 32.52
CA VAL A 223 -32.61 -2.53 32.95
C VAL A 223 -34.02 -2.68 32.37
N SER A 224 -34.15 -2.96 31.09
CA SER A 224 -35.45 -3.18 30.44
C SER A 224 -36.27 -4.31 31.09
N VAL A 225 -35.60 -5.45 31.41
CA VAL A 225 -36.24 -6.56 32.13
C VAL A 225 -36.69 -6.13 33.52
N THR A 226 -35.90 -5.34 34.26
CA THR A 226 -36.30 -4.87 35.60
C THR A 226 -37.45 -3.87 35.54
N GLU A 227 -37.48 -2.96 34.58
CA GLU A 227 -38.57 -2.00 34.39
C GLU A 227 -39.88 -2.67 33.95
N ARG A 228 -39.79 -3.75 33.14
CA ARG A 228 -40.92 -4.50 32.63
C ARG A 228 -41.28 -5.73 33.46
N THR A 229 -40.74 -5.87 34.68
CA THR A 229 -40.94 -7.06 35.54
C THR A 229 -42.43 -7.37 35.76
N ARG A 230 -43.25 -6.38 36.04
CA ARG A 230 -44.71 -6.56 36.25
C ARG A 230 -45.43 -7.01 34.98
N GLU A 231 -45.07 -6.47 33.84
CA GLU A 231 -45.65 -6.86 32.54
C GLU A 231 -45.29 -8.32 32.20
N ILE A 232 -44.02 -8.73 32.42
CA ILE A 232 -43.57 -10.10 32.22
C ILE A 232 -44.33 -11.06 33.16
N GLY A 233 -44.43 -10.70 34.42
CA GLY A 233 -45.19 -11.49 35.40
C GLY A 233 -46.68 -11.65 35.03
N LEU A 234 -47.33 -10.59 34.52
CA LEU A 234 -48.73 -10.64 34.04
C LEU A 234 -48.86 -11.60 32.85
N ARG A 235 -47.95 -11.53 31.85
CA ARG A 235 -47.97 -12.44 30.70
C ARG A 235 -47.82 -13.90 31.11
N GLN A 236 -46.90 -14.19 32.03
CA GLN A 236 -46.71 -15.54 32.56
C GLN A 236 -47.91 -16.03 33.39
N ALA A 237 -48.51 -15.16 34.18
CA ALA A 237 -49.73 -15.50 34.94
C ALA A 237 -50.94 -15.80 33.99
N LEU A 238 -51.00 -15.18 32.80
CA LEU A 238 -51.95 -15.45 31.74
C LEU A 238 -51.62 -16.69 30.88
N GLY A 239 -50.50 -17.40 31.18
CA GLY A 239 -50.15 -18.67 30.55
C GLY A 239 -49.06 -18.59 29.48
N ALA A 240 -48.34 -17.48 29.34
CA ALA A 240 -47.15 -17.40 28.47
C ALA A 240 -46.07 -18.34 28.95
N ARG A 241 -45.50 -19.11 28.03
CA ARG A 241 -44.42 -20.05 28.35
C ARG A 241 -43.10 -19.30 28.54
N PRO A 242 -42.21 -19.75 29.45
CA PRO A 242 -40.89 -19.13 29.62
C PRO A 242 -40.11 -19.00 28.31
N ARG A 243 -40.28 -19.92 27.36
CA ARG A 243 -39.65 -19.87 26.02
C ARG A 243 -40.16 -18.71 25.16
N ASP A 244 -41.39 -18.31 25.30
CA ASP A 244 -41.99 -17.21 24.54
C ASP A 244 -41.40 -15.88 25.03
N VAL A 245 -41.23 -15.73 26.35
CA VAL A 245 -40.58 -14.58 26.97
C VAL A 245 -39.10 -14.51 26.57
N LEU A 246 -38.39 -15.64 26.66
CA LEU A 246 -36.97 -15.75 26.26
C LEU A 246 -36.78 -15.35 24.79
N GLY A 247 -37.67 -15.89 23.90
CA GLY A 247 -37.59 -15.61 22.47
C GLY A 247 -37.84 -14.12 22.17
N GLN A 248 -38.80 -13.48 22.87
CA GLN A 248 -39.10 -12.07 22.70
C GLN A 248 -37.90 -11.19 23.06
N PHE A 249 -37.32 -11.36 24.25
CA PHE A 249 -36.17 -10.55 24.70
C PHE A 249 -34.90 -10.84 23.89
N LEU A 250 -34.69 -12.09 23.45
CA LEU A 250 -33.57 -12.44 22.58
C LEU A 250 -33.72 -11.78 21.21
N LEU A 251 -34.93 -11.78 20.63
CA LEU A 251 -35.20 -11.08 19.38
C LEU A 251 -34.95 -9.58 19.51
N GLU A 252 -35.36 -8.96 20.64
CA GLU A 252 -35.16 -7.54 20.91
C GLU A 252 -33.65 -7.22 20.94
N ALA A 253 -32.82 -8.07 21.58
CA ALA A 253 -31.37 -7.92 21.60
C ALA A 253 -30.75 -8.08 20.19
N ILE A 254 -31.21 -9.04 19.40
CA ILE A 254 -30.74 -9.26 18.01
C ILE A 254 -31.10 -8.04 17.13
N VAL A 255 -32.34 -7.54 17.21
CA VAL A 255 -32.73 -6.37 16.43
C VAL A 255 -31.89 -5.16 16.80
N LEU A 256 -31.65 -4.92 18.10
CA LEU A 256 -30.84 -3.81 18.57
C LEU A 256 -29.41 -3.91 18.03
N SER A 257 -28.82 -5.12 18.08
CA SER A 257 -27.46 -5.34 17.56
C SER A 257 -27.36 -5.22 16.03
N LEU A 258 -28.39 -5.66 15.28
CA LEU A 258 -28.45 -5.52 13.83
C LEU A 258 -28.60 -4.06 13.38
N ILE A 259 -29.40 -3.26 14.12
CA ILE A 259 -29.49 -1.81 13.86
C ILE A 259 -28.13 -1.15 14.09
N GLY A 260 -27.45 -1.48 15.20
CA GLY A 260 -26.07 -1.03 15.44
C GLY A 260 -25.10 -1.46 14.35
N GLY A 261 -25.21 -2.72 13.90
CA GLY A 261 -24.42 -3.26 12.80
C GLY A 261 -24.68 -2.54 11.47
N LEU A 262 -25.94 -2.21 11.15
CA LEU A 262 -26.30 -1.44 9.96
C LEU A 262 -25.68 -0.04 10.01
N LEU A 263 -25.81 0.66 11.12
CA LEU A 263 -25.20 1.98 11.31
C LEU A 263 -23.67 1.91 11.19
N GLY A 264 -23.06 0.86 11.74
CA GLY A 264 -21.60 0.61 11.62
C GLY A 264 -21.18 0.38 10.18
N VAL A 265 -21.93 -0.40 9.39
CA VAL A 265 -21.65 -0.63 7.97
C VAL A 265 -21.79 0.67 7.17
N VAL A 266 -22.86 1.43 7.39
CA VAL A 266 -23.07 2.73 6.73
C VAL A 266 -21.97 3.71 7.07
N ALA A 267 -21.53 3.79 8.32
CA ALA A 267 -20.43 4.63 8.75
C ALA A 267 -19.10 4.18 8.15
N GLY A 268 -18.82 2.87 8.09
CA GLY A 268 -17.59 2.31 7.53
C GLY A 268 -17.49 2.53 6.02
N VAL A 269 -18.54 2.20 5.28
CA VAL A 269 -18.60 2.40 3.82
C VAL A 269 -18.59 3.89 3.48
N GLY A 270 -19.40 4.70 4.17
CA GLY A 270 -19.43 6.15 3.97
C GLY A 270 -18.10 6.83 4.29
N GLY A 271 -17.43 6.39 5.38
CA GLY A 271 -16.10 6.83 5.73
C GLY A 271 -15.07 6.51 4.65
N SER A 272 -15.14 5.30 4.05
CA SER A 272 -14.26 4.92 2.93
C SER A 272 -14.41 5.84 1.72
N PHE A 273 -15.65 6.21 1.36
CA PHE A 273 -15.89 7.17 0.27
C PHE A 273 -15.35 8.57 0.59
N LEU A 274 -15.55 9.06 1.81
CA LEU A 274 -15.02 10.35 2.23
C LEU A 274 -13.48 10.37 2.21
N PHE A 275 -12.84 9.29 2.62
CA PHE A 275 -11.38 9.16 2.55
C PHE A 275 -10.86 9.17 1.11
N ASN A 276 -11.60 8.58 0.17
CA ASN A 276 -11.21 8.60 -1.25
C ASN A 276 -11.36 10.00 -1.89
N GLU A 277 -12.33 10.79 -1.44
CA GLU A 277 -12.58 12.13 -1.99
C GLU A 277 -11.62 13.19 -1.41
N PHE A 278 -11.35 13.13 -0.10
CA PHE A 278 -10.58 14.14 0.62
C PHE A 278 -9.20 13.66 1.07
N GLY A 279 -8.92 12.36 0.97
CA GLY A 279 -7.66 11.75 1.43
C GLY A 279 -6.66 11.52 0.29
N SER A 280 -5.38 11.37 0.68
CA SER A 280 -4.29 11.01 -0.24
C SER A 280 -4.16 9.50 -0.46
N MET A 281 -4.95 8.67 0.22
CA MET A 281 -4.91 7.22 0.15
C MET A 281 -6.20 6.68 -0.47
N ARG A 282 -6.07 5.78 -1.45
CA ARG A 282 -7.22 5.06 -2.00
C ARG A 282 -7.63 3.92 -1.07
N THR A 283 -8.89 3.90 -0.68
CA THR A 283 -9.51 2.83 0.11
C THR A 283 -10.48 2.05 -0.76
N GLU A 284 -10.42 0.71 -0.68
CA GLU A 284 -11.35 -0.17 -1.38
C GLU A 284 -12.25 -0.90 -0.36
N VAL A 285 -13.54 -0.90 -0.62
CA VAL A 285 -14.50 -1.63 0.21
C VAL A 285 -14.53 -3.09 -0.19
N VAL A 286 -14.12 -3.96 0.71
CA VAL A 286 -14.23 -5.41 0.53
C VAL A 286 -15.66 -5.84 0.84
N TRP A 287 -16.50 -6.02 -0.17
CA TRP A 287 -17.94 -6.33 -0.01
C TRP A 287 -18.20 -7.62 0.81
N ALA A 288 -17.27 -8.57 0.82
CA ALA A 288 -17.36 -9.76 1.67
C ALA A 288 -17.30 -9.46 3.17
N SER A 289 -16.80 -8.31 3.59
CA SER A 289 -16.77 -7.89 4.99
C SER A 289 -18.15 -7.49 5.53
N VAL A 290 -19.09 -7.08 4.67
CA VAL A 290 -20.42 -6.65 5.07
C VAL A 290 -21.23 -7.80 5.71
N PRO A 291 -21.42 -8.96 5.07
CA PRO A 291 -22.10 -10.09 5.71
C PRO A 291 -21.37 -10.60 6.96
N LEU A 292 -20.04 -10.52 6.99
CA LEU A 292 -19.25 -10.87 8.18
C LEU A 292 -19.56 -9.92 9.35
N ALA A 293 -19.66 -8.63 9.10
CA ALA A 293 -20.01 -7.62 10.11
C ALA A 293 -21.41 -7.85 10.67
N PHE A 294 -22.40 -8.16 9.82
CA PHE A 294 -23.76 -8.50 10.26
C PHE A 294 -23.79 -9.79 11.06
N GLY A 295 -23.07 -10.83 10.63
CA GLY A 295 -22.94 -12.09 11.36
C GLY A 295 -22.33 -11.89 12.74
N ALA A 296 -21.27 -11.08 12.85
CA ALA A 296 -20.65 -10.74 14.12
C ALA A 296 -21.60 -9.95 15.03
N ALA A 297 -22.33 -8.96 14.50
CA ALA A 297 -23.32 -8.19 15.24
C ALA A 297 -24.45 -9.10 15.79
N ALA A 298 -24.98 -9.99 14.96
CA ALA A 298 -26.01 -10.96 15.39
C ALA A 298 -25.48 -11.90 16.48
N ALA A 299 -24.26 -12.42 16.35
CA ALA A 299 -23.62 -13.27 17.35
C ALA A 299 -23.46 -12.56 18.70
N VAL A 300 -23.04 -11.29 18.68
CA VAL A 300 -22.95 -10.44 19.87
C VAL A 300 -24.34 -10.23 20.50
N GLY A 301 -25.34 -9.91 19.70
CA GLY A 301 -26.72 -9.75 20.17
C GLY A 301 -27.27 -11.02 20.84
N ILE A 302 -27.02 -12.18 20.25
CA ILE A 302 -27.42 -13.47 20.82
C ILE A 302 -26.65 -13.75 22.12
N PHE A 303 -25.33 -13.63 22.12
CA PHE A 303 -24.49 -13.97 23.26
C PHE A 303 -24.78 -13.10 24.47
N PHE A 304 -24.78 -11.80 24.30
CA PHE A 304 -25.01 -10.86 25.40
C PHE A 304 -26.49 -10.66 25.76
N GLY A 305 -27.41 -10.91 24.82
CA GLY A 305 -28.84 -10.87 25.05
C GLY A 305 -29.39 -12.12 25.73
N TYR A 306 -28.69 -13.26 25.63
CA TYR A 306 -29.17 -14.52 26.18
C TYR A 306 -29.31 -14.50 27.70
N TYR A 307 -28.33 -13.93 28.43
CA TYR A 307 -28.38 -13.88 29.89
C TYR A 307 -29.54 -13.03 30.42
N PRO A 308 -29.79 -11.78 29.99
CA PRO A 308 -30.98 -11.01 30.39
C PRO A 308 -32.29 -11.68 30.01
N ALA A 309 -32.36 -12.25 28.80
CA ALA A 309 -33.54 -12.94 28.31
C ALA A 309 -33.90 -14.18 29.17
N THR A 310 -32.91 -14.95 29.58
CA THR A 310 -33.09 -16.09 30.50
C THR A 310 -33.57 -15.61 31.86
N LYS A 311 -33.01 -14.52 32.37
CA LYS A 311 -33.44 -13.92 33.63
C LYS A 311 -34.89 -13.46 33.61
N ALA A 312 -35.32 -12.87 32.48
CA ALA A 312 -36.73 -12.49 32.26
C ALA A 312 -37.63 -13.73 32.22
N ALA A 313 -37.23 -14.79 31.53
CA ALA A 313 -38.03 -16.01 31.38
C ALA A 313 -38.20 -16.81 32.68
N GLN A 314 -37.27 -16.65 33.64
CA GLN A 314 -37.28 -17.34 34.95
C GLN A 314 -37.89 -16.51 36.06
N LEU A 315 -38.51 -15.37 35.81
CA LEU A 315 -39.22 -14.57 36.78
C LEU A 315 -40.42 -15.36 37.35
N ASP A 316 -40.57 -15.37 38.67
CA ASP A 316 -41.75 -15.92 39.31
C ASP A 316 -42.92 -14.90 39.17
N PRO A 317 -44.03 -15.29 38.55
CA PRO A 317 -45.19 -14.39 38.35
C PRO A 317 -45.71 -13.78 39.64
N ILE A 318 -45.69 -14.52 40.75
CA ILE A 318 -46.16 -14.06 42.06
C ILE A 318 -45.23 -12.96 42.61
N VAL A 319 -43.93 -13.16 42.52
CA VAL A 319 -42.91 -12.19 42.96
C VAL A 319 -42.93 -10.94 42.08
N ALA A 320 -43.11 -11.13 40.77
CA ALA A 320 -43.14 -10.05 39.78
C ALA A 320 -44.35 -9.11 39.95
N LEU A 321 -45.52 -9.63 40.32
CA LEU A 321 -46.70 -8.86 40.56
C LEU A 321 -46.77 -8.17 41.95
N ARG A 322 -45.93 -8.64 42.90
CA ARG A 322 -45.86 -8.09 44.25
C ARG A 322 -44.88 -6.92 44.41
N ARG A 323 -44.01 -6.71 43.46
CA ARG A 323 -43.07 -5.56 43.40
C ARG A 323 -43.82 -4.28 43.04
N GLU A 324 -43.87 -3.33 43.97
CA GLU A 324 -44.26 -1.94 43.72
C GLU A 324 -43.20 -1.15 42.97
#